data_bb8deb9760d305023d3eaebe83bbe3df
#
_entry.id   bb8deb9760d305023d3eaebe83bbe3df
#
_cell.length_a   1.000
_cell.length_b   1.000
_cell.length_c   1.000
_cell.angle_alpha   90.00
_cell.angle_beta   90.00
_cell.angle_gamma   90.00
#
_symmetry.space_group_name_H-M   'P 1'
#
loop_
_entity.id
_entity.type
_entity.pdbx_description
1 polymer ?
#
loop_
_entity_poly.entity_id
_entity_poly.type
_entity_poly.pdbx_seq_one_letter_code
_entity_poly.pdbx_strand_id
1 'polypeptide(L)'
;MSMASLAITGAEPKLRATAQPVGSLASFFDEVRPDWHSQWAWDHYEATILGLAHQFGLRRVCEIGGGRDPLFTQDEASRNGIELIVNDIDAGELALTGRGLQTARFDIAGDLSEPDVRRGGYDMMVSRMVFEHVDGVERAWRNIHELLAPGGVALAFFPTLWAPVFALNHVLPEKVSHAIVHALFPARRDGGGDPKFPALYDWCRGNPAMLEPMLKRAGFAETHVQRFWGHGYFDRMPGLKQVDHAFNALAARVGWNFVTTYAYVVVRKGKG
;
A
#
# COMPACT_ATOMS: atom_id res chain seq x y z
N MET A 1 -4.16 -40.83 -18.92
CA MET A 1 -4.71 -40.63 -17.55
C MET A 1 -4.88 -39.15 -17.36
N SER A 2 -6.14 -38.74 -17.31
CA SER A 2 -6.61 -37.35 -17.33
C SER A 2 -6.38 -36.69 -15.98
N MET A 3 -5.70 -35.54 -15.93
CA MET A 3 -5.68 -34.67 -14.76
C MET A 3 -6.88 -33.74 -14.83
N ALA A 4 -7.81 -33.92 -13.90
CA ALA A 4 -8.98 -33.08 -13.75
C ALA A 4 -8.57 -31.70 -13.20
N SER A 5 -8.89 -30.67 -13.98
CA SER A 5 -8.84 -29.27 -13.58
C SER A 5 -9.95 -29.00 -12.56
N LEU A 6 -9.61 -28.71 -11.31
CA LEU A 6 -10.54 -28.15 -10.33
C LEU A 6 -10.75 -26.66 -10.67
N ALA A 7 -11.87 -26.35 -11.27
CA ALA A 7 -12.34 -24.98 -11.42
C ALA A 7 -12.84 -24.49 -10.03
N ILE A 8 -12.13 -23.56 -9.43
CA ILE A 8 -12.59 -22.82 -8.25
C ILE A 8 -13.56 -21.75 -8.78
N THR A 9 -14.85 -22.03 -8.71
CA THR A 9 -15.91 -21.04 -8.93
C THR A 9 -16.00 -20.15 -7.70
N GLY A 10 -15.15 -19.13 -7.63
CA GLY A 10 -15.30 -18.00 -6.71
C GLY A 10 -16.44 -17.12 -7.23
N ALA A 11 -17.58 -17.11 -6.57
CA ALA A 11 -18.65 -16.16 -6.83
C ALA A 11 -18.15 -14.75 -6.51
N GLU A 12 -17.92 -13.93 -7.53
CA GLU A 12 -17.70 -12.48 -7.36
C GLU A 12 -18.90 -11.88 -6.62
N PRO A 13 -18.69 -11.12 -5.53
CA PRO A 13 -19.76 -10.40 -4.90
C PRO A 13 -20.24 -9.31 -5.87
N LYS A 14 -21.40 -9.50 -6.50
CA LYS A 14 -22.11 -8.46 -7.25
C LYS A 14 -22.55 -7.38 -6.26
N LEU A 15 -21.73 -6.35 -6.07
CA LEU A 15 -22.12 -5.13 -5.37
C LEU A 15 -23.22 -4.42 -6.19
N ARG A 16 -24.43 -4.43 -5.69
CA ARG A 16 -25.56 -3.68 -6.24
C ARG A 16 -25.31 -2.19 -6.09
N ALA A 17 -25.31 -1.49 -7.21
CA ALA A 17 -25.34 -0.04 -7.25
C ALA A 17 -26.66 0.48 -6.69
N THR A 18 -26.69 0.92 -5.42
CA THR A 18 -27.77 1.76 -4.88
C THR A 18 -27.23 2.67 -3.79
N ALA A 19 -27.44 3.98 -4.03
CA ALA A 19 -27.48 5.06 -3.05
C ALA A 19 -26.15 5.63 -2.53
N GLN A 20 -26.14 6.93 -2.47
CA GLN A 20 -25.22 7.93 -1.91
C GLN A 20 -24.11 7.43 -0.97
N PRO A 21 -22.87 7.89 -1.18
CA PRO A 21 -21.74 7.52 -0.33
C PRO A 21 -21.89 8.16 1.05
N VAL A 22 -22.47 7.45 1.98
CA VAL A 22 -22.59 7.84 3.39
C VAL A 22 -21.87 6.78 4.21
N GLY A 23 -20.56 6.92 4.33
CA GLY A 23 -19.76 6.06 5.19
C GLY A 23 -18.50 6.81 5.64
N SER A 24 -17.98 6.46 6.80
CA SER A 24 -16.66 6.81 7.25
C SER A 24 -15.65 5.75 6.81
N LEU A 25 -14.35 6.07 6.87
CA LEU A 25 -13.31 5.06 6.68
C LEU A 25 -13.46 3.91 7.69
N ALA A 26 -13.83 4.22 8.94
CA ALA A 26 -14.07 3.21 9.96
C ALA A 26 -15.19 2.24 9.55
N SER A 27 -16.33 2.75 9.07
CA SER A 27 -17.45 1.90 8.65
C SER A 27 -17.10 1.00 7.46
N PHE A 28 -16.22 1.46 6.54
CA PHE A 28 -15.72 0.64 5.46
C PHE A 28 -14.93 -0.57 5.98
N PHE A 29 -13.99 -0.33 6.89
CA PHE A 29 -13.16 -1.42 7.44
C PHE A 29 -13.93 -2.32 8.41
N ASP A 30 -14.96 -1.81 9.09
CA ASP A 30 -15.89 -2.63 9.90
C ASP A 30 -16.70 -3.60 9.03
N GLU A 31 -17.02 -3.22 7.79
CA GLU A 31 -17.71 -4.07 6.83
C GLU A 31 -16.77 -5.08 6.17
N VAL A 32 -15.60 -4.62 5.71
CA VAL A 32 -14.58 -5.46 5.04
C VAL A 32 -14.00 -6.51 5.99
N ARG A 33 -13.80 -6.17 7.27
CA ARG A 33 -13.23 -7.03 8.32
C ARG A 33 -11.92 -7.69 7.90
N PRO A 34 -10.85 -6.91 7.68
CA PRO A 34 -9.55 -7.45 7.30
C PRO A 34 -9.05 -8.51 8.29
N ASP A 35 -8.48 -9.59 7.77
CA ASP A 35 -7.73 -10.52 8.60
C ASP A 35 -6.48 -9.82 9.18
N TRP A 36 -6.02 -10.29 10.32
CA TRP A 36 -4.83 -9.76 10.98
C TRP A 36 -3.53 -10.11 10.24
N HIS A 37 -3.52 -11.19 9.44
CA HIS A 37 -2.32 -11.67 8.78
C HIS A 37 -1.97 -10.84 7.53
N SER A 38 -0.69 -10.54 7.36
CA SER A 38 -0.21 -9.70 6.24
C SER A 38 -0.54 -10.26 4.85
N GLN A 39 -0.70 -11.57 4.71
CA GLN A 39 -1.09 -12.18 3.43
C GLN A 39 -2.44 -11.64 2.95
N TRP A 40 -3.39 -11.40 3.88
CA TRP A 40 -4.66 -10.77 3.54
C TRP A 40 -4.45 -9.40 2.88
N ALA A 41 -3.54 -8.60 3.42
CA ALA A 41 -3.25 -7.27 2.87
C ALA A 41 -2.73 -7.34 1.43
N TRP A 42 -1.85 -8.29 1.14
CA TRP A 42 -1.33 -8.51 -0.20
C TRP A 42 -2.41 -8.98 -1.17
N ASP A 43 -3.21 -9.96 -0.77
CA ASP A 43 -4.22 -10.59 -1.62
C ASP A 43 -5.43 -9.66 -1.89
N HIS A 44 -5.69 -8.68 -1.00
CA HIS A 44 -6.88 -7.83 -1.07
C HIS A 44 -6.58 -6.35 -1.29
N TYR A 45 -5.34 -5.98 -1.63
CA TYR A 45 -4.97 -4.57 -1.80
C TYR A 45 -5.78 -3.90 -2.92
N GLU A 46 -5.82 -4.51 -4.09
CA GLU A 46 -6.58 -4.02 -5.24
C GLU A 46 -8.09 -3.99 -4.96
N ALA A 47 -8.63 -5.05 -4.36
CA ALA A 47 -10.03 -5.10 -3.95
C ALA A 47 -10.37 -4.00 -2.93
N THR A 48 -9.46 -3.67 -2.02
CA THR A 48 -9.62 -2.58 -1.05
C THR A 48 -9.67 -1.23 -1.75
N ILE A 49 -8.79 -0.98 -2.73
CA ILE A 49 -8.80 0.24 -3.56
C ILE A 49 -10.14 0.38 -4.27
N LEU A 50 -10.58 -0.66 -4.97
CA LEU A 50 -11.83 -0.65 -5.72
C LEU A 50 -13.05 -0.49 -4.80
N GLY A 51 -13.04 -1.12 -3.63
CA GLY A 51 -14.07 -0.96 -2.61
C GLY A 51 -14.18 0.47 -2.10
N LEU A 52 -13.04 1.12 -1.76
CA LEU A 52 -12.98 2.52 -1.38
C LEU A 52 -13.44 3.43 -2.52
N ALA A 53 -12.97 3.18 -3.74
CA ALA A 53 -13.35 3.95 -4.91
C ALA A 53 -14.87 3.90 -5.15
N HIS A 54 -15.46 2.72 -5.05
CA HIS A 54 -16.90 2.51 -5.21
C HIS A 54 -17.69 3.18 -4.07
N GLN A 55 -17.31 2.96 -2.81
CA GLN A 55 -18.04 3.47 -1.65
C GLN A 55 -18.05 5.01 -1.59
N PHE A 56 -16.92 5.64 -1.95
CA PHE A 56 -16.79 7.10 -1.89
C PHE A 56 -16.98 7.80 -3.25
N GLY A 57 -17.28 7.05 -4.31
CA GLY A 57 -17.52 7.59 -5.66
C GLY A 57 -16.26 8.18 -6.31
N LEU A 58 -15.09 7.58 -6.05
CA LEU A 58 -13.79 8.07 -6.50
C LEU A 58 -13.46 7.48 -7.88
N ARG A 59 -13.06 8.32 -8.82
CA ARG A 59 -12.82 7.89 -10.21
C ARG A 59 -11.38 8.14 -10.68
N ARG A 60 -10.81 9.30 -10.35
CA ARG A 60 -9.45 9.65 -10.77
C ARG A 60 -8.46 9.19 -9.73
N VAL A 61 -7.81 8.08 -10.02
CA VAL A 61 -6.88 7.39 -9.11
C VAL A 61 -5.45 7.67 -9.56
N CYS A 62 -4.63 8.23 -8.68
CA CYS A 62 -3.18 8.36 -8.89
C CYS A 62 -2.45 7.27 -8.10
N GLU A 63 -1.71 6.43 -8.79
CA GLU A 63 -0.80 5.47 -8.19
C GLU A 63 0.59 6.07 -8.04
N ILE A 64 1.04 6.24 -6.80
CA ILE A 64 2.36 6.76 -6.45
C ILE A 64 3.37 5.63 -6.53
N GLY A 65 4.45 5.82 -7.32
CA GLY A 65 5.50 4.83 -7.48
C GLY A 65 5.07 3.58 -8.28
N GLY A 66 4.09 3.73 -9.19
CA GLY A 66 3.59 2.61 -10.00
C GLY A 66 4.54 2.19 -11.12
N GLY A 67 5.31 3.13 -11.66
CA GLY A 67 6.35 2.88 -12.66
C GLY A 67 5.97 1.90 -13.76
N ARG A 68 6.81 0.88 -13.94
CA ARG A 68 6.63 -0.18 -14.96
C ARG A 68 5.54 -1.21 -14.63
N ASP A 69 5.21 -1.36 -13.33
CA ASP A 69 4.30 -2.41 -12.82
C ASP A 69 3.08 -1.79 -12.12
N PRO A 70 2.20 -1.07 -12.84
CA PRO A 70 1.02 -0.45 -12.26
C PRO A 70 0.04 -1.50 -11.73
N LEU A 71 -0.73 -1.12 -10.70
CA LEU A 71 -1.70 -1.98 -10.02
C LEU A 71 -2.79 -2.52 -10.96
N PHE A 72 -3.17 -1.72 -11.96
CA PHE A 72 -4.19 -2.10 -12.93
C PHE A 72 -3.72 -1.80 -14.34
N THR A 73 -4.08 -2.67 -15.26
CA THR A 73 -4.01 -2.37 -16.69
C THR A 73 -5.07 -1.33 -17.06
N GLN A 74 -4.93 -0.70 -18.24
CA GLN A 74 -5.93 0.23 -18.75
C GLN A 74 -7.33 -0.39 -18.87
N ASP A 75 -7.41 -1.66 -19.28
CA ASP A 75 -8.68 -2.37 -19.43
C ASP A 75 -9.33 -2.69 -18.07
N GLU A 76 -8.53 -3.05 -17.07
CA GLU A 76 -9.01 -3.29 -15.71
C GLU A 76 -9.50 -2.01 -15.06
N ALA A 77 -8.74 -0.91 -15.17
CA ALA A 77 -9.14 0.40 -14.68
C ALA A 77 -10.48 0.82 -15.31
N SER A 78 -10.60 0.72 -16.64
CA SER A 78 -11.81 1.10 -17.36
C SER A 78 -13.02 0.25 -16.98
N ARG A 79 -12.86 -1.07 -16.85
CA ARG A 79 -13.93 -1.99 -16.42
C ARG A 79 -14.44 -1.66 -15.01
N ASN A 80 -13.58 -1.17 -14.14
CA ASN A 80 -13.92 -0.77 -12.77
C ASN A 80 -14.35 0.71 -12.67
N GLY A 81 -14.44 1.43 -13.78
CA GLY A 81 -14.89 2.82 -13.84
C GLY A 81 -13.93 3.82 -13.22
N ILE A 82 -12.64 3.48 -13.13
CA ILE A 82 -11.57 4.35 -12.66
C ILE A 82 -10.69 4.82 -13.82
N GLU A 83 -10.20 6.05 -13.72
CA GLU A 83 -9.16 6.63 -14.56
C GLU A 83 -7.85 6.55 -13.77
N LEU A 84 -6.95 5.63 -14.17
CA LEU A 84 -5.67 5.45 -13.50
C LEU A 84 -4.61 6.37 -14.09
N ILE A 85 -3.95 7.13 -13.23
CA ILE A 85 -2.77 7.93 -13.54
C ILE A 85 -1.60 7.32 -12.77
N VAL A 86 -0.57 6.87 -13.48
CA VAL A 86 0.63 6.27 -12.87
C VAL A 86 1.65 7.35 -12.62
N ASN A 87 2.03 7.55 -11.37
CA ASN A 87 3.10 8.46 -10.97
C ASN A 87 4.37 7.66 -10.66
N ASP A 88 5.49 8.25 -11.03
CA ASP A 88 6.81 7.85 -10.54
C ASP A 88 7.76 9.06 -10.57
N ILE A 89 8.81 9.01 -9.77
CA ILE A 89 9.89 10.01 -9.80
C ILE A 89 10.86 9.73 -10.97
N ASP A 90 10.99 8.48 -11.38
CA ASP A 90 11.87 8.02 -12.45
C ASP A 90 11.15 8.03 -13.80
N ALA A 91 11.65 8.86 -14.73
CA ALA A 91 11.13 8.92 -16.09
C ALA A 91 11.34 7.61 -16.88
N GLY A 92 12.39 6.85 -16.56
CA GLY A 92 12.68 5.55 -17.19
C GLY A 92 11.63 4.50 -16.81
N GLU A 93 11.23 4.48 -15.54
CA GLU A 93 10.15 3.61 -15.05
C GLU A 93 8.80 3.97 -15.71
N LEU A 94 8.49 5.27 -15.81
CA LEU A 94 7.28 5.73 -16.49
C LEU A 94 7.27 5.41 -17.99
N ALA A 95 8.43 5.42 -18.65
CA ALA A 95 8.52 5.05 -20.07
C ALA A 95 8.20 3.56 -20.32
N LEU A 96 8.27 2.72 -19.29
CA LEU A 96 7.95 1.29 -19.32
C LEU A 96 6.52 0.99 -18.86
N THR A 97 5.78 1.99 -18.37
CA THR A 97 4.37 1.86 -18.00
C THR A 97 3.54 1.30 -19.15
N GLY A 98 2.57 0.46 -18.83
CA GLY A 98 1.69 -0.19 -19.80
C GLY A 98 1.00 0.78 -20.76
N ARG A 99 0.79 0.35 -22.01
CA ARG A 99 0.17 1.19 -23.05
C ARG A 99 -1.23 1.64 -22.66
N GLY A 100 -1.52 2.90 -22.94
CA GLY A 100 -2.84 3.51 -22.73
C GLY A 100 -3.04 4.14 -21.36
N LEU A 101 -2.21 3.86 -20.38
CA LEU A 101 -2.25 4.51 -19.09
C LEU A 101 -1.68 5.94 -19.17
N GLN A 102 -2.31 6.86 -18.44
CA GLN A 102 -1.76 8.21 -18.26
C GLN A 102 -0.62 8.14 -17.23
N THR A 103 0.41 8.93 -17.46
CA THR A 103 1.55 9.05 -16.55
C THR A 103 1.70 10.48 -16.06
N ALA A 104 2.23 10.64 -14.84
CA ALA A 104 2.56 11.94 -14.27
C ALA A 104 3.87 11.83 -13.50
N ARG A 105 4.87 12.64 -13.86
CA ARG A 105 6.17 12.63 -13.20
C ARG A 105 6.24 13.73 -12.16
N PHE A 106 6.32 13.34 -10.89
CA PHE A 106 6.62 14.25 -9.78
C PHE A 106 7.08 13.48 -8.55
N ASP A 107 7.87 14.13 -7.69
CA ASP A 107 8.23 13.62 -6.38
C ASP A 107 7.11 13.94 -5.37
N ILE A 108 6.51 12.91 -4.77
CA ILE A 108 5.44 13.09 -3.80
C ILE A 108 5.88 13.87 -2.54
N ALA A 109 7.17 13.81 -2.20
CA ALA A 109 7.76 14.58 -1.12
C ALA A 109 8.48 15.85 -1.62
N GLY A 110 8.45 16.12 -2.93
CA GLY A 110 9.10 17.27 -3.58
C GLY A 110 8.31 18.56 -3.53
N ASP A 111 8.69 19.47 -4.39
CA ASP A 111 7.95 20.71 -4.65
C ASP A 111 6.82 20.43 -5.65
N LEU A 112 5.61 20.86 -5.31
CA LEU A 112 4.43 20.72 -6.16
C LEU A 112 4.34 21.78 -7.27
N SER A 113 5.46 22.29 -7.73
CA SER A 113 5.55 23.22 -8.89
C SER A 113 5.81 22.52 -10.23
N GLU A 114 6.03 21.20 -10.21
CA GLU A 114 6.27 20.42 -11.44
C GLU A 114 5.09 20.45 -12.40
N PRO A 115 5.32 20.39 -13.73
CA PRO A 115 4.27 20.57 -14.74
C PRO A 115 3.14 19.54 -14.66
N ASP A 116 3.44 18.32 -14.23
CA ASP A 116 2.47 17.21 -14.15
C ASP A 116 1.64 17.23 -12.86
N VAL A 117 1.97 18.11 -11.92
CA VAL A 117 1.26 18.25 -10.66
C VAL A 117 -0.13 18.87 -10.86
N ARG A 118 -1.15 18.21 -10.32
CA ARG A 118 -2.55 18.65 -10.39
C ARG A 118 -3.14 18.75 -8.99
N ARG A 119 -3.04 19.93 -8.37
CA ARG A 119 -3.63 20.19 -7.04
C ARG A 119 -5.15 20.02 -7.09
N GLY A 120 -5.71 19.26 -6.14
CA GLY A 120 -7.13 18.91 -6.12
C GLY A 120 -7.57 18.09 -7.34
N GLY A 121 -6.63 17.49 -8.06
CA GLY A 121 -6.87 16.81 -9.32
C GLY A 121 -7.19 15.33 -9.19
N TYR A 122 -7.00 14.73 -8.02
CA TYR A 122 -7.19 13.29 -7.83
C TYR A 122 -8.28 13.01 -6.79
N ASP A 123 -9.18 12.09 -7.10
CA ASP A 123 -10.19 11.63 -6.15
C ASP A 123 -9.58 10.62 -5.17
N MET A 124 -8.61 9.83 -5.65
CA MET A 124 -7.90 8.85 -4.84
C MET A 124 -6.40 8.85 -5.16
N MET A 125 -5.58 8.65 -4.13
CA MET A 125 -4.15 8.40 -4.29
C MET A 125 -3.79 7.10 -3.58
N VAL A 126 -3.04 6.23 -4.25
CA VAL A 126 -2.65 4.92 -3.71
C VAL A 126 -1.16 4.69 -3.85
N SER A 127 -0.57 3.93 -2.93
CA SER A 127 0.83 3.51 -3.05
C SER A 127 1.05 2.14 -2.43
N ARG A 128 1.86 1.31 -3.08
CA ARG A 128 2.24 -0.02 -2.59
C ARG A 128 3.75 -0.11 -2.50
N MET A 129 4.28 -0.28 -1.28
CA MET A 129 5.73 -0.46 -1.05
C MET A 129 6.59 0.71 -1.57
N VAL A 130 6.17 1.94 -1.29
CA VAL A 130 6.85 3.18 -1.70
C VAL A 130 7.28 4.00 -0.50
N PHE A 131 6.42 4.14 0.51
CA PHE A 131 6.64 5.06 1.63
C PHE A 131 7.89 4.74 2.45
N GLU A 132 8.34 3.50 2.48
CA GLU A 132 9.61 3.10 3.11
C GLU A 132 10.84 3.71 2.43
N HIS A 133 10.71 4.19 1.21
CA HIS A 133 11.77 4.83 0.41
C HIS A 133 11.66 6.36 0.37
N VAL A 134 10.55 6.92 0.87
CA VAL A 134 10.30 8.37 0.81
C VAL A 134 11.08 9.11 1.89
N ASP A 135 11.87 10.10 1.47
CA ASP A 135 12.49 11.06 2.37
C ASP A 135 11.53 12.23 2.64
N GLY A 136 11.20 12.47 3.92
CA GLY A 136 10.27 13.51 4.31
C GLY A 136 8.80 13.12 4.18
N VAL A 137 8.42 11.98 4.74
CA VAL A 137 7.05 11.42 4.72
C VAL A 137 5.99 12.40 5.23
N GLU A 138 6.28 13.25 6.24
CA GLU A 138 5.33 14.29 6.65
C GLU A 138 5.00 15.28 5.52
N ARG A 139 5.99 15.62 4.69
CA ARG A 139 5.78 16.47 3.51
C ARG A 139 4.98 15.72 2.44
N ALA A 140 5.29 14.45 2.21
CA ALA A 140 4.52 13.61 1.29
C ALA A 140 3.04 13.59 1.67
N TRP A 141 2.68 13.41 2.94
CA TRP A 141 1.28 13.43 3.37
C TRP A 141 0.63 14.81 3.20
N ARG A 142 1.34 15.92 3.46
CA ARG A 142 0.82 17.27 3.15
C ARG A 142 0.59 17.44 1.65
N ASN A 143 1.52 16.99 0.83
CA ASN A 143 1.39 17.04 -0.63
C ASN A 143 0.21 16.20 -1.11
N ILE A 144 0.03 14.97 -0.60
CA ILE A 144 -1.15 14.15 -0.89
C ILE A 144 -2.44 14.89 -0.53
N HIS A 145 -2.48 15.57 0.63
CA HIS A 145 -3.65 16.36 1.00
C HIS A 145 -3.93 17.48 -0.01
N GLU A 146 -2.90 18.17 -0.53
CA GLU A 146 -3.07 19.22 -1.53
C GLU A 146 -3.52 18.66 -2.88
N LEU A 147 -3.00 17.50 -3.29
CA LEU A 147 -3.30 16.86 -4.57
C LEU A 147 -4.70 16.23 -4.62
N LEU A 148 -5.23 15.80 -3.47
CA LEU A 148 -6.57 15.24 -3.38
C LEU A 148 -7.66 16.30 -3.57
N ALA A 149 -8.70 15.95 -4.30
CA ALA A 149 -9.96 16.67 -4.37
C ALA A 149 -10.64 16.70 -2.98
N PRO A 150 -11.56 17.66 -2.72
CA PRO A 150 -12.39 17.62 -1.52
C PRO A 150 -13.15 16.30 -1.38
N GLY A 151 -13.06 15.67 -0.21
CA GLY A 151 -13.64 14.33 0.05
C GLY A 151 -12.81 13.17 -0.48
N GLY A 152 -11.70 13.43 -1.16
CA GLY A 152 -10.79 12.41 -1.71
C GLY A 152 -10.11 11.57 -0.64
N VAL A 153 -9.67 10.37 -1.03
CA VAL A 153 -9.09 9.35 -0.15
C VAL A 153 -7.66 9.01 -0.59
N ALA A 154 -6.76 8.81 0.36
CA ALA A 154 -5.49 8.15 0.05
C ALA A 154 -5.30 6.87 0.85
N LEU A 155 -4.67 5.86 0.23
CA LEU A 155 -4.30 4.58 0.83
C LEU A 155 -2.83 4.29 0.54
N ALA A 156 -2.02 4.20 1.60
CA ALA A 156 -0.63 3.75 1.51
C ALA A 156 -0.47 2.39 2.17
N PHE A 157 0.17 1.46 1.46
CA PHE A 157 0.55 0.14 1.94
C PHE A 157 2.07 0.03 1.99
N PHE A 158 2.61 -0.20 3.18
CA PHE A 158 4.05 -0.24 3.40
C PHE A 158 4.45 -1.17 4.55
N PRO A 159 5.71 -1.67 4.58
CA PRO A 159 6.27 -2.42 5.69
C PRO A 159 6.55 -1.50 6.87
N THR A 160 6.39 -1.99 8.10
CA THR A 160 6.65 -1.23 9.30
C THR A 160 8.02 -1.54 9.91
N LEU A 161 8.75 -0.52 10.33
CA LEU A 161 10.15 -0.63 10.78
C LEU A 161 10.35 -1.60 11.95
N TRP A 162 9.41 -1.64 12.90
CA TRP A 162 9.60 -2.39 14.15
C TRP A 162 9.20 -3.87 14.06
N ALA A 163 8.77 -4.36 12.90
CA ALA A 163 8.68 -5.80 12.71
C ALA A 163 10.05 -6.44 13.02
N PRO A 164 10.14 -7.44 13.90
CA PRO A 164 11.41 -8.00 14.34
C PRO A 164 12.33 -8.39 13.18
N VAL A 165 11.76 -8.86 12.08
CA VAL A 165 12.48 -9.24 10.86
C VAL A 165 13.04 -8.03 10.12
N PHE A 166 12.27 -6.95 9.99
CA PHE A 166 12.73 -5.73 9.30
C PHE A 166 13.70 -4.92 10.18
N ALA A 167 13.44 -4.85 11.50
CA ALA A 167 14.34 -4.23 12.46
C ALA A 167 15.72 -4.94 12.48
N LEU A 168 15.71 -6.27 12.48
CA LEU A 168 16.94 -7.06 12.39
C LEU A 168 17.69 -6.78 11.08
N ASN A 169 16.99 -6.75 9.95
CA ASN A 169 17.58 -6.45 8.65
C ASN A 169 18.17 -5.03 8.58
N HIS A 170 17.55 -4.08 9.27
CA HIS A 170 18.02 -2.68 9.32
C HIS A 170 19.27 -2.51 10.19
N VAL A 171 19.43 -3.32 11.24
CA VAL A 171 20.58 -3.27 12.17
C VAL A 171 21.78 -4.09 11.67
N LEU A 172 21.53 -5.12 10.85
CA LEU A 172 22.60 -5.98 10.32
C LEU A 172 23.45 -5.23 9.29
N PRO A 173 24.79 -5.41 9.31
CA PRO A 173 25.65 -4.93 8.25
C PRO A 173 25.18 -5.45 6.89
N GLU A 174 25.20 -4.60 5.87
CA GLU A 174 24.65 -4.87 4.53
C GLU A 174 25.11 -6.23 3.96
N LYS A 175 26.40 -6.58 4.15
CA LYS A 175 26.95 -7.86 3.70
C LYS A 175 26.31 -9.08 4.39
N VAL A 176 25.94 -8.95 5.68
CA VAL A 176 25.30 -10.02 6.45
C VAL A 176 23.84 -10.12 6.08
N SER A 177 23.15 -8.98 5.95
CA SER A 177 21.78 -8.90 5.47
C SER A 177 21.64 -9.50 4.06
N HIS A 178 22.53 -9.15 3.13
CA HIS A 178 22.59 -9.75 1.80
C HIS A 178 22.79 -11.27 1.85
N ALA A 179 23.73 -11.77 2.65
CA ALA A 179 23.97 -13.20 2.77
C ALA A 179 22.75 -13.97 3.29
N ILE A 180 22.05 -13.42 4.28
CA ILE A 180 20.81 -14.00 4.83
C ILE A 180 19.68 -13.96 3.81
N VAL A 181 19.45 -12.83 3.14
CA VAL A 181 18.43 -12.68 2.11
C VAL A 181 18.71 -13.61 0.93
N HIS A 182 19.94 -13.72 0.47
CA HIS A 182 20.31 -14.64 -0.62
C HIS A 182 20.19 -16.13 -0.24
N ALA A 183 20.45 -16.47 1.03
CA ALA A 183 20.27 -17.83 1.52
C ALA A 183 18.78 -18.21 1.64
N LEU A 184 17.94 -17.27 2.08
CA LEU A 184 16.50 -17.50 2.28
C LEU A 184 15.68 -17.32 1.00
N PHE A 185 16.14 -16.45 0.09
CA PHE A 185 15.45 -16.11 -1.16
C PHE A 185 16.37 -16.22 -2.38
N PRO A 186 16.72 -17.44 -2.84
CA PRO A 186 17.60 -17.63 -3.99
C PRO A 186 17.10 -16.98 -5.29
N ALA A 187 15.80 -16.72 -5.41
CA ALA A 187 15.17 -16.06 -6.55
C ALA A 187 15.43 -14.53 -6.60
N ARG A 188 15.88 -13.93 -5.50
CA ARG A 188 16.31 -12.51 -5.44
C ARG A 188 17.81 -12.32 -5.72
N ARG A 189 18.46 -13.30 -6.38
CA ARG A 189 19.85 -13.15 -6.82
C ARG A 189 19.95 -12.06 -7.88
N ASP A 190 20.93 -11.19 -7.71
CA ASP A 190 21.25 -10.06 -8.56
C ASP A 190 21.28 -10.45 -10.05
N GLY A 191 20.29 -10.02 -10.80
CA GLY A 191 20.14 -10.30 -12.24
C GLY A 191 19.01 -9.50 -12.88
N GLY A 192 18.13 -8.90 -12.09
CA GLY A 192 17.15 -7.94 -12.56
C GLY A 192 17.67 -6.53 -12.26
N GLY A 193 17.83 -5.70 -13.29
CA GLY A 193 18.37 -4.35 -13.17
C GLY A 193 17.46 -3.34 -12.48
N ASP A 194 16.81 -3.73 -11.39
CA ASP A 194 15.99 -2.83 -10.60
C ASP A 194 16.87 -2.03 -9.64
N PRO A 195 16.92 -0.70 -9.74
CA PRO A 195 17.63 0.13 -8.79
C PRO A 195 17.00 -0.07 -7.40
N LYS A 196 17.79 -0.61 -6.46
CA LYS A 196 17.36 -0.71 -5.06
C LYS A 196 17.41 0.67 -4.44
N PHE A 197 16.25 1.30 -4.27
CA PHE A 197 16.18 2.49 -3.45
C PHE A 197 16.45 2.13 -1.98
N PRO A 198 17.25 2.92 -1.25
CA PRO A 198 17.49 2.69 0.17
C PRO A 198 16.17 2.80 0.94
N ALA A 199 15.91 1.86 1.83
CA ALA A 199 14.74 1.92 2.70
C ALA A 199 15.06 2.79 3.93
N LEU A 200 14.40 3.93 4.02
CA LEU A 200 14.58 4.93 5.09
C LEU A 200 13.65 4.66 6.27
N TYR A 201 12.48 4.05 6.02
CA TYR A 201 11.43 3.77 7.00
C TYR A 201 10.98 4.99 7.82
N ASP A 202 11.13 6.21 7.29
CA ASP A 202 10.66 7.42 7.94
C ASP A 202 9.14 7.34 8.12
N TRP A 203 8.66 7.46 9.37
CA TRP A 203 7.24 7.33 9.74
C TRP A 203 6.54 6.03 9.30
N CYS A 204 7.24 5.01 8.78
CA CYS A 204 6.66 3.70 8.48
C CYS A 204 6.39 2.92 9.76
N ARG A 205 5.28 3.19 10.39
CA ARG A 205 4.83 2.63 11.69
C ARG A 205 3.42 2.08 11.54
N GLY A 206 3.12 0.98 12.27
CA GLY A 206 1.77 0.45 12.39
C GLY A 206 1.02 0.95 13.63
N ASN A 207 1.56 1.94 14.35
CA ASN A 207 0.95 2.45 15.56
C ASN A 207 0.07 3.69 15.25
N PRO A 208 -1.29 3.58 15.38
CA PRO A 208 -2.19 4.71 15.13
C PRO A 208 -1.87 5.93 16.00
N ALA A 209 -1.54 5.73 17.27
CA ALA A 209 -1.24 6.83 18.19
C ALA A 209 -0.04 7.69 17.74
N MET A 210 0.87 7.13 16.94
CA MET A 210 2.00 7.87 16.38
C MET A 210 1.62 8.55 15.06
N LEU A 211 0.87 7.87 14.19
CA LEU A 211 0.55 8.36 12.84
C LEU A 211 -0.58 9.39 12.82
N GLU A 212 -1.66 9.16 13.58
CA GLU A 212 -2.84 10.03 13.53
C GLU A 212 -2.57 11.50 13.83
N PRO A 213 -1.73 11.87 14.83
CA PRO A 213 -1.43 13.28 15.07
C PRO A 213 -0.73 13.95 13.90
N MET A 214 0.18 13.23 13.21
CA MET A 214 0.87 13.73 12.04
C MET A 214 -0.10 13.89 10.85
N LEU A 215 -0.95 12.91 10.59
CA LEU A 215 -1.95 12.94 9.52
C LEU A 215 -3.00 14.05 9.75
N LYS A 216 -3.42 14.26 11.00
CA LYS A 216 -4.31 15.37 11.36
C LYS A 216 -3.64 16.73 11.13
N ARG A 217 -2.34 16.89 11.48
CA ARG A 217 -1.58 18.10 11.16
C ARG A 217 -1.43 18.32 9.65
N ALA A 218 -1.39 17.24 8.85
CA ALA A 218 -1.40 17.34 7.39
C ALA A 218 -2.76 17.80 6.81
N GLY A 219 -3.83 17.85 7.64
CA GLY A 219 -5.15 18.39 7.24
C GLY A 219 -6.24 17.34 7.00
N PHE A 220 -5.96 16.06 7.19
CA PHE A 220 -6.95 15.02 6.95
C PHE A 220 -8.06 15.01 8.01
N ALA A 221 -9.30 14.90 7.52
CA ALA A 221 -10.51 14.88 8.37
C ALA A 221 -10.74 13.50 8.98
N GLU A 222 -10.44 12.43 8.23
CA GLU A 222 -10.55 11.05 8.69
C GLU A 222 -9.21 10.33 8.51
N THR A 223 -8.86 9.47 9.47
CA THR A 223 -7.67 8.62 9.44
C THR A 223 -8.04 7.22 9.91
N HIS A 224 -7.49 6.19 9.25
CA HIS A 224 -7.62 4.80 9.65
C HIS A 224 -6.29 4.10 9.43
N VAL A 225 -5.82 3.36 10.42
CA VAL A 225 -4.60 2.55 10.33
C VAL A 225 -4.96 1.09 10.53
N GLN A 226 -5.05 0.35 9.44
CA GLN A 226 -5.23 -1.10 9.47
C GLN A 226 -3.86 -1.76 9.61
N ARG A 227 -3.73 -2.58 10.62
CA ARG A 227 -2.47 -3.23 10.99
C ARG A 227 -2.48 -4.69 10.58
N PHE A 228 -1.29 -5.16 10.18
CA PHE A 228 -1.09 -6.55 9.82
C PHE A 228 0.17 -7.09 10.46
N TRP A 229 0.11 -8.36 10.84
CA TRP A 229 1.21 -9.12 11.45
C TRP A 229 1.57 -10.31 10.57
N GLY A 230 2.73 -10.89 10.82
CA GLY A 230 3.22 -12.04 10.05
C GLY A 230 3.88 -11.63 8.74
N HIS A 231 4.63 -12.58 8.20
CA HIS A 231 5.39 -12.46 6.96
C HIS A 231 5.73 -13.86 6.41
N GLY A 232 6.04 -13.94 5.11
CA GLY A 232 6.40 -15.19 4.45
C GLY A 232 7.87 -15.62 4.56
N TYR A 233 8.71 -14.92 5.34
CA TYR A 233 10.16 -15.16 5.35
C TYR A 233 10.53 -16.54 5.88
N PHE A 234 9.76 -17.10 6.82
CA PHE A 234 10.00 -18.42 7.41
C PHE A 234 9.17 -19.53 6.80
N ASP A 235 8.45 -19.29 5.71
CA ASP A 235 7.56 -20.30 5.10
C ASP A 235 8.27 -21.58 4.70
N ARG A 236 9.56 -21.48 4.37
CA ARG A 236 10.41 -22.63 3.99
C ARG A 236 11.15 -23.29 5.16
N MET A 237 10.91 -22.83 6.39
CA MET A 237 11.60 -23.31 7.61
C MET A 237 10.58 -23.95 8.57
N PRO A 238 10.32 -25.27 8.43
CA PRO A 238 9.42 -25.99 9.35
C PRO A 238 9.87 -25.80 10.80
N GLY A 239 8.93 -25.63 11.72
CA GLY A 239 9.22 -25.34 13.13
C GLY A 239 9.33 -23.82 13.38
N LEU A 240 10.20 -23.10 12.69
CA LEU A 240 10.33 -21.64 12.84
C LEU A 240 9.06 -20.91 12.35
N LYS A 241 8.49 -21.39 11.24
CA LYS A 241 7.20 -20.88 10.73
C LYS A 241 6.09 -20.96 11.78
N GLN A 242 5.97 -22.10 12.50
CA GLN A 242 4.93 -22.27 13.51
C GLN A 242 5.14 -21.34 14.71
N VAL A 243 6.40 -21.20 15.16
CA VAL A 243 6.74 -20.28 16.27
C VAL A 243 6.45 -18.84 15.88
N ASP A 244 6.88 -18.43 14.69
CA ASP A 244 6.63 -17.09 14.15
C ASP A 244 5.12 -16.82 14.00
N HIS A 245 4.38 -17.76 13.43
CA HIS A 245 2.92 -17.62 13.29
C HIS A 245 2.23 -17.50 14.66
N ALA A 246 2.60 -18.34 15.64
CA ALA A 246 2.04 -18.26 16.98
C ALA A 246 2.36 -16.93 17.68
N PHE A 247 3.60 -16.43 17.53
CA PHE A 247 4.00 -15.12 18.03
C PHE A 247 3.17 -14.00 17.40
N ASN A 248 3.06 -13.97 16.08
CA ASN A 248 2.31 -12.95 15.35
C ASN A 248 0.81 -13.01 15.66
N ALA A 249 0.22 -14.20 15.80
CA ALA A 249 -1.17 -14.38 16.21
C ALA A 249 -1.43 -13.83 17.62
N LEU A 250 -0.51 -14.11 18.55
CA LEU A 250 -0.59 -13.52 19.89
C LEU A 250 -0.45 -12.00 19.86
N ALA A 251 0.53 -11.48 19.12
CA ALA A 251 0.76 -10.04 18.98
C ALA A 251 -0.47 -9.32 18.38
N ALA A 252 -1.10 -9.91 17.38
CA ALA A 252 -2.34 -9.40 16.80
C ALA A 252 -3.49 -9.41 17.82
N ARG A 253 -3.65 -10.52 18.56
CA ARG A 253 -4.71 -10.68 19.57
C ARG A 253 -4.60 -9.66 20.71
N VAL A 254 -3.37 -9.37 21.17
CA VAL A 254 -3.13 -8.40 22.26
C VAL A 254 -2.94 -6.97 21.74
N GLY A 255 -2.96 -6.75 20.44
CA GLY A 255 -2.81 -5.44 19.81
C GLY A 255 -1.41 -4.83 19.96
N TRP A 256 -0.36 -5.64 19.87
CA TRP A 256 1.03 -5.16 19.90
C TRP A 256 1.40 -4.38 18.64
N ASN A 257 1.17 -3.09 18.66
CA ASN A 257 1.37 -2.18 17.52
C ASN A 257 2.84 -2.03 17.11
N PHE A 258 3.78 -2.34 18.00
CA PHE A 258 5.22 -2.21 17.73
C PHE A 258 5.80 -3.34 16.89
N VAL A 259 5.13 -4.48 16.82
CA VAL A 259 5.61 -5.65 16.06
C VAL A 259 4.75 -5.93 14.83
N THR A 260 3.98 -4.95 14.38
CA THR A 260 3.29 -5.04 13.08
C THR A 260 4.31 -5.18 11.96
N THR A 261 4.00 -5.96 10.94
CA THR A 261 4.87 -6.16 9.77
C THR A 261 4.50 -5.23 8.63
N TYR A 262 3.21 -4.98 8.44
CA TYR A 262 2.69 -4.07 7.41
C TYR A 262 1.53 -3.25 7.96
N ALA A 263 1.25 -2.15 7.27
CA ALA A 263 0.08 -1.34 7.57
C ALA A 263 -0.55 -0.78 6.28
N TYR A 264 -1.89 -0.68 6.27
CA TYR A 264 -2.57 0.28 5.44
C TYR A 264 -2.77 1.55 6.27
N VAL A 265 -2.35 2.66 5.73
CA VAL A 265 -2.70 3.99 6.24
C VAL A 265 -3.67 4.60 5.26
N VAL A 266 -4.90 4.81 5.72
CA VAL A 266 -5.98 5.35 4.91
C VAL A 266 -6.42 6.68 5.50
N VAL A 267 -6.50 7.69 4.65
CA VAL A 267 -6.87 9.05 5.04
C VAL A 267 -7.91 9.62 4.11
N ARG A 268 -8.73 10.54 4.61
CA ARG A 268 -9.72 11.23 3.81
C ARG A 268 -9.66 12.73 4.04
N LYS A 269 -9.66 13.49 2.97
CA LYS A 269 -9.75 14.95 2.98
C LYS A 269 -11.20 15.38 3.27
N GLY A 270 -11.38 16.44 4.03
CA GLY A 270 -12.70 17.03 4.25
C GLY A 270 -13.37 17.45 2.94
N LYS A 271 -14.71 17.52 2.95
CA LYS A 271 -15.48 17.91 1.76
C LYS A 271 -15.45 19.42 1.45
N GLY A 272 -14.79 20.22 2.32
CA GLY A 272 -14.78 21.69 2.21
C GLY A 272 -16.00 22.30 2.86
#